data_89d90e5c3ae593e2423702b14f18a7a1
#
_entry.id   89d90e5c3ae593e2423702b14f18a7a1
#
_cell.length_a   1.000
_cell.length_b   1.000
_cell.length_c   1.000
_cell.angle_alpha   90.00
_cell.angle_beta   90.00
_cell.angle_gamma   90.00
#
_symmetry.space_group_name_H-M   'P 1'
#
loop_
_entity.id
_entity.type
_entity.pdbx_description
1 polymer ?
#
loop_
_entity_poly.entity_id
_entity_poly.type
_entity_poly.pdbx_seq_one_letter_code
_entity_poly.pdbx_strand_id
1 'polypeptide(L)'
;DTRYTLAAQTARIDHHIFVEKIADIEATDDTFESCCGLVVQMAQECGWSLNPQAATALFTGMVTDSGRFRYDATNARTFRLASCLMEQPIDTNALYRNLYASDYAQLVVRAKFLLHVQFTEKNVAYVYTTMDGKAEYGVDDFTLSRGMVNSMADMRGVDIWVNFTESDKGVLCELRSSRFNINPIAVKYGGGGHMKASGATLKNREEAVAMLHDLDEMMGESK
;
A
#
# COMPACT_ATOMS: atom_id res chain seq x y z
N ASP A 1 9.65 -14.98 8.96
CA ASP A 1 11.04 -15.43 9.07
C ASP A 1 11.40 -15.64 10.54
N THR A 2 11.88 -16.82 10.91
CA THR A 2 12.18 -17.19 12.30
C THR A 2 13.66 -17.04 12.67
N ARG A 3 14.50 -16.50 11.78
CA ARG A 3 15.97 -16.36 12.03
C ARG A 3 16.30 -15.52 13.26
N TYR A 4 15.45 -14.57 13.63
CA TYR A 4 15.63 -13.75 14.82
C TYR A 4 15.69 -14.59 16.12
N THR A 5 15.04 -15.76 16.16
CA THR A 5 15.06 -16.66 17.32
C THR A 5 16.45 -17.31 17.59
N LEU A 6 17.41 -17.16 16.66
CA LEU A 6 18.79 -17.62 16.83
C LEU A 6 19.65 -16.61 17.57
N ALA A 7 19.17 -15.39 17.79
CA ALA A 7 19.89 -14.34 18.51
C ALA A 7 19.81 -14.56 20.03
N ALA A 8 20.85 -14.18 20.74
CA ALA A 8 20.89 -14.26 22.21
C ALA A 8 19.94 -13.24 22.87
N GLN A 9 19.67 -12.14 22.22
CA GLN A 9 18.70 -11.11 22.62
C GLN A 9 18.03 -10.54 21.36
N THR A 10 16.76 -10.18 21.47
CA THR A 10 15.97 -9.66 20.37
C THR A 10 15.32 -8.34 20.73
N ALA A 11 15.26 -7.42 19.76
CA ALA A 11 14.50 -6.18 19.87
C ALA A 11 13.60 -6.00 18.67
N ARG A 12 12.39 -5.46 18.88
CA ARG A 12 11.43 -5.11 17.82
C ARG A 12 11.09 -3.64 17.89
N ILE A 13 11.16 -2.97 16.77
CA ILE A 13 10.59 -1.63 16.56
C ILE A 13 9.54 -1.77 15.45
N ASP A 14 8.29 -1.41 15.73
CA ASP A 14 7.19 -1.65 14.79
C ASP A 14 6.07 -0.62 14.97
N HIS A 15 5.41 -0.23 13.86
CA HIS A 15 4.25 0.65 13.86
C HIS A 15 2.94 -0.04 13.43
N HIS A 16 2.95 -1.35 13.27
CA HIS A 16 1.73 -2.11 13.00
C HIS A 16 0.92 -2.37 14.27
N ILE A 17 -0.37 -2.66 14.09
CA ILE A 17 -1.23 -3.08 15.18
C ILE A 17 -0.58 -4.26 15.90
N PHE A 18 -0.46 -4.14 17.24
CA PHE A 18 0.13 -5.17 18.05
C PHE A 18 -0.71 -6.46 18.02
N VAL A 19 -0.11 -7.58 17.66
CA VAL A 19 -0.75 -8.90 17.63
C VAL A 19 -0.23 -9.75 18.78
N GLU A 20 1.11 -9.91 18.87
CA GLU A 20 1.75 -10.72 19.89
C GLU A 20 3.18 -10.24 20.18
N LYS A 21 3.68 -10.57 21.36
CA LYS A 21 5.08 -10.30 21.73
C LYS A 21 5.99 -11.33 21.06
N ILE A 22 6.97 -10.88 20.29
CA ILE A 22 7.94 -11.73 19.58
C ILE A 22 9.41 -11.44 19.92
N ALA A 23 9.68 -10.39 20.69
CA ALA A 23 11.04 -10.00 21.05
C ALA A 23 11.18 -9.75 22.56
N ASP A 24 12.42 -9.79 23.08
CA ASP A 24 12.71 -9.52 24.47
C ASP A 24 12.38 -8.07 24.84
N ILE A 25 12.73 -7.15 23.96
CA ILE A 25 12.43 -5.71 24.05
C ILE A 25 11.60 -5.29 22.86
N GLU A 26 10.50 -4.56 23.10
CA GLU A 26 9.63 -4.07 22.04
C GLU A 26 9.31 -2.60 22.22
N ALA A 27 9.41 -1.85 21.10
CA ALA A 27 8.91 -0.48 20.94
C ALA A 27 7.88 -0.51 19.81
N THR A 28 6.58 -0.59 20.15
CA THR A 28 5.49 -0.69 19.19
C THR A 28 4.50 0.44 19.40
N ASP A 29 4.15 1.16 18.33
CA ASP A 29 3.15 2.23 18.36
C ASP A 29 2.49 2.38 16.99
N ASP A 30 1.24 1.92 16.86
CA ASP A 30 0.44 1.93 15.64
C ASP A 30 -0.15 3.31 15.28
N THR A 31 0.12 4.31 16.11
CA THR A 31 -0.26 5.72 15.83
C THR A 31 0.78 6.46 14.99
N PHE A 32 1.92 5.83 14.68
CA PHE A 32 2.93 6.40 13.78
C PHE A 32 2.60 6.09 12.32
N GLU A 33 2.89 7.04 11.44
CA GLU A 33 2.74 6.89 10.00
C GLU A 33 3.74 5.91 9.38
N SER A 34 4.85 5.61 10.09
CA SER A 34 5.92 4.70 9.66
C SER A 34 6.77 4.24 10.85
N CYS A 35 7.40 3.07 10.70
CA CYS A 35 8.45 2.64 11.61
C CYS A 35 9.63 3.64 11.62
N CYS A 36 9.91 4.30 10.49
CA CYS A 36 10.95 5.32 10.41
C CYS A 36 10.64 6.54 11.29
N GLY A 37 9.38 7.01 11.32
CA GLY A 37 8.95 8.07 12.23
C GLY A 37 9.16 7.70 13.70
N LEU A 38 8.82 6.46 14.09
CA LEU A 38 9.06 5.95 15.44
C LEU A 38 10.56 5.94 15.78
N VAL A 39 11.41 5.49 14.86
CA VAL A 39 12.89 5.52 15.05
C VAL A 39 13.41 6.95 15.20
N VAL A 40 12.89 7.92 14.44
CA VAL A 40 13.29 9.34 14.61
C VAL A 40 12.92 9.86 15.99
N GLN A 41 11.72 9.57 16.49
CA GLN A 41 11.31 9.95 17.83
C GLN A 41 12.23 9.32 18.89
N MET A 42 12.51 8.03 18.79
CA MET A 42 13.46 7.35 19.68
C MET A 42 14.85 8.01 19.64
N ALA A 43 15.34 8.37 18.47
CA ALA A 43 16.63 9.06 18.33
C ALA A 43 16.64 10.41 19.07
N GLN A 44 15.56 11.18 18.98
CA GLN A 44 15.42 12.44 19.73
C GLN A 44 15.39 12.21 21.24
N GLU A 45 14.59 11.26 21.71
CA GLU A 45 14.44 10.96 23.14
C GLU A 45 15.73 10.40 23.77
N CYS A 46 16.49 9.62 23.00
CA CYS A 46 17.78 9.07 23.44
C CYS A 46 18.97 10.02 23.18
N GLY A 47 18.76 11.17 22.55
CA GLY A 47 19.83 12.10 22.21
C GLY A 47 20.81 11.56 21.15
N TRP A 48 20.36 10.67 20.26
CA TRP A 48 21.21 10.13 19.21
C TRP A 48 21.39 11.13 18.07
N SER A 49 22.63 11.29 17.62
CA SER A 49 22.93 12.10 16.45
C SER A 49 22.66 11.32 15.18
N LEU A 50 21.85 11.86 14.29
CA LEU A 50 21.61 11.30 12.97
C LEU A 50 22.54 11.96 11.95
N ASN A 51 23.34 11.16 11.24
CA ASN A 51 24.14 11.65 10.13
C ASN A 51 23.27 11.85 8.87
N PRO A 52 23.75 12.55 7.83
CA PRO A 52 22.97 12.81 6.61
C PRO A 52 22.42 11.55 5.92
N GLN A 53 23.19 10.45 5.93
CA GLN A 53 22.75 9.19 5.33
C GLN A 53 21.57 8.57 6.10
N ALA A 54 21.67 8.51 7.43
CA ALA A 54 20.60 8.02 8.29
C ALA A 54 19.34 8.89 8.16
N ALA A 55 19.50 10.23 8.17
CA ALA A 55 18.40 11.16 8.00
C ALA A 55 17.69 10.98 6.64
N THR A 56 18.47 10.83 5.56
CA THR A 56 17.91 10.56 4.22
C THR A 56 17.15 9.23 4.18
N ALA A 57 17.69 8.16 4.77
CA ALA A 57 17.04 6.86 4.80
C ALA A 57 15.74 6.89 5.61
N LEU A 58 15.74 7.51 6.79
CA LEU A 58 14.55 7.65 7.65
C LEU A 58 13.48 8.52 6.98
N PHE A 59 13.89 9.65 6.38
CA PHE A 59 12.95 10.50 5.63
C PHE A 59 12.35 9.74 4.43
N THR A 60 13.15 8.95 3.71
CA THR A 60 12.67 8.08 2.62
C THR A 60 11.59 7.13 3.13
N GLY A 61 11.82 6.44 4.24
CA GLY A 61 10.83 5.53 4.84
C GLY A 61 9.56 6.25 5.27
N MET A 62 9.66 7.43 5.90
CA MET A 62 8.50 8.26 6.24
C MET A 62 7.69 8.62 4.99
N VAL A 63 8.34 9.03 3.89
CA VAL A 63 7.68 9.39 2.63
C VAL A 63 6.98 8.20 1.99
N THR A 64 7.64 7.04 1.94
CA THR A 64 7.09 5.86 1.27
C THR A 64 5.91 5.26 2.02
N ASP A 65 6.03 5.10 3.32
CA ASP A 65 5.05 4.41 4.17
C ASP A 65 3.80 5.27 4.42
N SER A 66 3.97 6.58 4.55
CA SER A 66 2.86 7.53 4.66
C SER A 66 2.16 7.87 3.32
N GLY A 67 2.59 7.26 2.22
CA GLY A 67 2.10 7.61 0.88
C GLY A 67 2.35 9.06 0.52
N ARG A 68 3.55 9.56 0.77
CA ARG A 68 3.91 10.97 0.60
C ARG A 68 3.14 11.89 1.54
N PHE A 69 3.01 11.50 2.80
CA PHE A 69 2.28 12.22 3.86
C PHE A 69 0.78 12.38 3.57
N ARG A 70 0.16 11.42 2.87
CA ARG A 70 -1.26 11.48 2.48
C ARG A 70 -2.15 10.53 3.28
N TYR A 71 -1.59 9.50 3.94
CA TYR A 71 -2.37 8.51 4.66
C TYR A 71 -2.80 9.00 6.05
N ASP A 72 -3.85 8.38 6.60
CA ASP A 72 -4.57 8.84 7.79
C ASP A 72 -3.70 8.96 9.05
N ALA A 73 -2.65 8.16 9.18
CA ALA A 73 -1.72 8.24 10.30
C ALA A 73 -0.81 9.48 10.27
N THR A 74 -0.78 10.22 9.14
CA THR A 74 -0.01 11.46 9.01
C THR A 74 -0.65 12.57 9.85
N ASN A 75 0.13 13.17 10.76
CA ASN A 75 -0.34 14.19 11.67
C ASN A 75 0.76 15.21 12.00
N ALA A 76 0.49 16.12 12.94
CA ALA A 76 1.45 17.19 13.33
C ALA A 76 2.76 16.62 13.88
N ARG A 77 2.76 15.46 14.56
CA ARG A 77 3.99 14.75 15.01
C ARG A 77 4.83 14.35 13.82
N THR A 78 4.23 13.73 12.80
CA THR A 78 4.91 13.33 11.57
C THR A 78 5.71 14.48 10.95
N PHE A 79 5.09 15.65 10.81
CA PHE A 79 5.77 16.82 10.22
C PHE A 79 6.86 17.39 11.12
N ARG A 80 6.72 17.33 12.45
CA ARG A 80 7.82 17.72 13.36
C ARG A 80 9.02 16.79 13.24
N LEU A 81 8.79 15.49 13.17
CA LEU A 81 9.86 14.50 12.98
C LEU A 81 10.54 14.66 11.61
N ALA A 82 9.75 14.86 10.57
CA ALA A 82 10.28 15.15 9.23
C ALA A 82 11.11 16.45 9.21
N SER A 83 10.65 17.51 9.89
CA SER A 83 11.39 18.77 10.03
C SER A 83 12.76 18.57 10.70
N CYS A 84 12.83 17.75 11.76
CA CYS A 84 14.10 17.42 12.42
C CYS A 84 15.07 16.73 11.45
N LEU A 85 14.60 15.82 10.62
CA LEU A 85 15.46 15.18 9.61
C LEU A 85 15.95 16.18 8.56
N MET A 86 15.12 17.15 8.19
CA MET A 86 15.46 18.20 7.21
C MET A 86 16.51 19.21 7.73
N GLU A 87 16.87 19.18 9.00
CA GLU A 87 18.05 19.90 9.50
C GLU A 87 19.36 19.32 8.93
N GLN A 88 19.32 18.08 8.44
CA GLN A 88 20.41 17.48 7.67
C GLN A 88 20.27 17.83 6.17
N PRO A 89 21.38 17.85 5.40
CA PRO A 89 21.36 18.19 3.99
C PRO A 89 20.75 17.06 3.12
N ILE A 90 19.43 16.89 3.19
CA ILE A 90 18.69 15.92 2.38
C ILE A 90 18.38 16.53 1.02
N ASP A 91 18.83 15.91 -0.07
CA ASP A 91 18.41 16.26 -1.44
C ASP A 91 17.03 15.63 -1.72
N THR A 92 15.96 16.35 -1.37
CA THR A 92 14.58 15.91 -1.60
C THR A 92 14.26 15.75 -3.08
N ASN A 93 14.83 16.56 -3.96
CA ASN A 93 14.60 16.45 -5.40
C ASN A 93 15.16 15.14 -5.96
N ALA A 94 16.39 14.78 -5.60
CA ALA A 94 16.98 13.50 -5.98
C ALA A 94 16.19 12.33 -5.36
N LEU A 95 15.78 12.42 -4.09
CA LEU A 95 15.00 11.41 -3.39
C LEU A 95 13.67 11.14 -4.11
N TYR A 96 12.86 12.17 -4.34
CA TYR A 96 11.56 12.00 -4.99
C TYR A 96 11.69 11.52 -6.45
N ARG A 97 12.71 11.96 -7.16
CA ARG A 97 13.00 11.49 -8.52
C ARG A 97 13.34 10.01 -8.52
N ASN A 98 14.18 9.55 -7.59
CA ASN A 98 14.56 8.14 -7.49
C ASN A 98 13.39 7.23 -7.07
N LEU A 99 12.47 7.73 -6.21
CA LEU A 99 11.32 6.96 -5.75
C LEU A 99 10.19 6.88 -6.78
N TYR A 100 9.95 7.94 -7.55
CA TYR A 100 8.69 8.12 -8.30
C TYR A 100 8.86 8.42 -9.79
N ALA A 101 10.09 8.56 -10.28
CA ALA A 101 10.28 8.61 -11.73
C ALA A 101 9.94 7.25 -12.33
N SER A 102 9.23 7.28 -13.44
CA SER A 102 8.87 6.10 -14.21
C SER A 102 9.45 6.21 -15.61
N ASP A 103 9.90 5.09 -16.16
CA ASP A 103 10.28 5.05 -17.56
C ASP A 103 9.07 5.30 -18.47
N TYR A 104 9.31 5.86 -19.65
CA TYR A 104 8.24 6.13 -20.62
C TYR A 104 7.42 4.87 -20.94
N ALA A 105 8.06 3.71 -21.06
CA ALA A 105 7.36 2.45 -21.29
C ALA A 105 6.36 2.11 -20.16
N GLN A 106 6.74 2.32 -18.90
CA GLN A 106 5.85 2.13 -17.75
C GLN A 106 4.67 3.11 -17.76
N LEU A 107 4.90 4.36 -18.16
CA LEU A 107 3.83 5.35 -18.33
C LEU A 107 2.85 4.95 -19.42
N VAL A 108 3.34 4.38 -20.54
CA VAL A 108 2.49 3.86 -21.62
C VAL A 108 1.64 2.68 -21.12
N VAL A 109 2.24 1.73 -20.40
CA VAL A 109 1.49 0.60 -19.79
C VAL A 109 0.41 1.11 -18.86
N ARG A 110 0.74 2.06 -17.99
CA ARG A 110 -0.23 2.68 -17.08
C ARG A 110 -1.36 3.41 -17.83
N ALA A 111 -1.04 4.12 -18.89
CA ALA A 111 -2.05 4.79 -19.72
C ALA A 111 -3.00 3.78 -20.37
N LYS A 112 -2.50 2.71 -20.96
CA LYS A 112 -3.31 1.60 -21.49
C LYS A 112 -4.21 1.00 -20.42
N PHE A 113 -3.68 0.70 -19.24
CA PHE A 113 -4.45 0.16 -18.13
C PHE A 113 -5.62 1.09 -17.74
N LEU A 114 -5.38 2.39 -17.64
CA LEU A 114 -6.42 3.37 -17.29
C LEU A 114 -7.52 3.49 -18.36
N LEU A 115 -7.23 3.23 -19.64
CA LEU A 115 -8.25 3.22 -20.70
C LEU A 115 -9.23 2.06 -20.58
N HIS A 116 -8.91 1.00 -19.83
CA HIS A 116 -9.77 -0.16 -19.60
C HIS A 116 -10.59 -0.07 -18.29
N VAL A 117 -10.50 1.05 -17.56
CA VAL A 117 -11.28 1.22 -16.31
C VAL A 117 -12.77 1.26 -16.61
N GLN A 118 -13.50 0.48 -15.86
CA GLN A 118 -14.97 0.41 -15.86
C GLN A 118 -15.47 0.76 -14.45
N PHE A 119 -16.77 1.04 -14.36
CA PHE A 119 -17.41 1.42 -13.10
C PHE A 119 -18.67 0.60 -12.89
N THR A 120 -18.95 0.23 -11.63
CA THR A 120 -20.22 -0.33 -11.21
C THR A 120 -21.27 0.77 -11.01
N GLU A 121 -22.50 0.39 -10.68
CA GLU A 121 -23.60 1.34 -10.40
C GLU A 121 -23.30 2.26 -9.20
N LYS A 122 -22.55 1.77 -8.21
CA LYS A 122 -22.14 2.54 -7.02
C LYS A 122 -20.75 3.15 -7.16
N ASN A 123 -20.22 3.17 -8.38
CA ASN A 123 -18.94 3.82 -8.69
C ASN A 123 -17.69 3.11 -8.10
N VAL A 124 -17.74 1.80 -7.92
CA VAL A 124 -16.53 1.00 -7.74
C VAL A 124 -15.80 0.98 -9.07
N ALA A 125 -14.55 1.50 -9.11
CA ALA A 125 -13.74 1.43 -10.32
C ALA A 125 -13.07 0.05 -10.42
N TYR A 126 -13.05 -0.54 -11.61
CA TYR A 126 -12.37 -1.81 -11.80
C TYR A 126 -11.77 -1.98 -13.20
N VAL A 127 -10.74 -2.80 -13.28
CA VAL A 127 -10.19 -3.33 -14.52
C VAL A 127 -10.25 -4.86 -14.45
N TYR A 128 -10.68 -5.50 -15.55
CA TYR A 128 -10.62 -6.95 -15.69
C TYR A 128 -9.76 -7.30 -16.90
N THR A 129 -8.61 -7.91 -16.68
CA THR A 129 -7.67 -8.32 -17.74
C THR A 129 -7.74 -9.83 -17.93
N THR A 130 -8.16 -10.25 -19.14
CA THR A 130 -8.17 -11.66 -19.56
C THR A 130 -6.77 -12.18 -19.87
N MET A 131 -6.59 -13.51 -19.96
CA MET A 131 -5.32 -14.13 -20.37
C MET A 131 -4.80 -13.55 -21.69
N ASP A 132 -5.67 -13.44 -22.70
CA ASP A 132 -5.30 -12.87 -24.00
C ASP A 132 -5.01 -11.38 -23.93
N GLY A 133 -5.78 -10.64 -23.10
CA GLY A 133 -5.62 -9.19 -22.91
C GLY A 133 -4.29 -8.80 -22.28
N LYS A 134 -3.62 -9.69 -21.54
CA LYS A 134 -2.30 -9.41 -20.94
C LYS A 134 -1.23 -9.07 -21.97
N ALA A 135 -1.33 -9.61 -23.18
CA ALA A 135 -0.36 -9.36 -24.25
C ALA A 135 -0.25 -7.87 -24.62
N GLU A 136 -1.32 -7.10 -24.43
CA GLU A 136 -1.33 -5.66 -24.68
C GLU A 136 -0.35 -4.88 -23.79
N TYR A 137 -0.13 -5.37 -22.56
CA TYR A 137 0.67 -4.67 -21.55
C TYR A 137 2.14 -5.02 -21.62
N GLY A 138 2.51 -6.27 -21.99
CA GLY A 138 3.89 -6.73 -22.09
C GLY A 138 4.65 -6.74 -20.76
N VAL A 139 3.93 -6.93 -19.63
CA VAL A 139 4.47 -7.03 -18.28
C VAL A 139 4.03 -8.33 -17.61
N ASP A 140 4.72 -8.71 -16.53
CA ASP A 140 4.38 -9.91 -15.78
C ASP A 140 3.08 -9.73 -14.95
N ASP A 141 2.51 -10.86 -14.50
CA ASP A 141 1.24 -10.88 -13.76
C ASP A 141 1.28 -10.09 -12.45
N PHE A 142 2.41 -10.07 -11.74
CA PHE A 142 2.56 -9.31 -10.50
C PHE A 142 2.52 -7.80 -10.78
N THR A 143 3.26 -7.35 -11.78
CA THR A 143 3.27 -5.95 -12.21
C THR A 143 1.88 -5.52 -12.67
N LEU A 144 1.21 -6.34 -13.49
CA LEU A 144 -0.12 -6.02 -14.01
C LEU A 144 -1.19 -6.03 -12.92
N SER A 145 -1.17 -7.02 -12.01
CA SER A 145 -2.12 -7.13 -10.91
C SER A 145 -1.85 -6.08 -9.83
N ARG A 146 -0.80 -6.28 -9.05
CA ARG A 146 -0.50 -5.48 -7.85
C ARG A 146 0.13 -4.13 -8.18
N GLY A 147 0.97 -4.09 -9.21
CA GLY A 147 1.67 -2.86 -9.61
C GLY A 147 0.74 -1.80 -10.20
N MET A 148 -0.32 -2.21 -10.92
CA MET A 148 -1.20 -1.26 -11.60
C MET A 148 -2.41 -0.80 -10.76
N VAL A 149 -2.82 -1.54 -9.71
CA VAL A 149 -4.05 -1.23 -8.97
C VAL A 149 -4.12 0.23 -8.47
N ASN A 150 -3.03 0.75 -7.96
CA ASN A 150 -2.97 2.13 -7.47
C ASN A 150 -3.00 3.21 -8.56
N SER A 151 -2.99 2.83 -9.84
CA SER A 151 -3.22 3.78 -10.93
C SER A 151 -4.63 4.40 -10.90
N MET A 152 -5.57 3.74 -10.22
CA MET A 152 -6.96 4.21 -10.04
C MET A 152 -7.18 5.02 -8.75
N ALA A 153 -6.16 5.15 -7.89
CA ALA A 153 -6.29 5.69 -6.52
C ALA A 153 -6.77 7.15 -6.42
N ASP A 154 -6.48 7.95 -7.44
CA ASP A 154 -6.73 9.42 -7.40
C ASP A 154 -7.93 9.83 -8.27
N MET A 155 -8.83 8.90 -8.60
CA MET A 155 -10.04 9.19 -9.36
C MET A 155 -11.09 9.86 -8.47
N ARG A 156 -11.55 11.04 -8.87
CA ARG A 156 -12.59 11.75 -8.11
C ARG A 156 -13.88 10.97 -8.04
N GLY A 157 -14.42 10.79 -6.84
CA GLY A 157 -15.69 10.10 -6.60
C GLY A 157 -15.56 8.58 -6.56
N VAL A 158 -14.34 8.03 -6.64
CA VAL A 158 -14.05 6.62 -6.49
C VAL A 158 -13.49 6.37 -5.09
N ASP A 159 -14.24 5.63 -4.28
CA ASP A 159 -13.83 5.25 -2.93
C ASP A 159 -13.25 3.83 -2.85
N ILE A 160 -13.62 2.98 -3.81
CA ILE A 160 -13.13 1.60 -3.93
C ILE A 160 -12.68 1.34 -5.36
N TRP A 161 -11.54 0.68 -5.51
CA TRP A 161 -11.06 0.25 -6.83
C TRP A 161 -10.45 -1.15 -6.77
N VAL A 162 -10.66 -1.91 -7.83
CA VAL A 162 -10.29 -3.32 -7.91
C VAL A 162 -9.59 -3.62 -9.23
N ASN A 163 -8.53 -4.38 -9.17
CA ASN A 163 -7.87 -4.93 -10.35
C ASN A 163 -7.99 -6.45 -10.37
N PHE A 164 -8.60 -6.98 -11.41
CA PHE A 164 -8.69 -8.40 -11.69
C PHE A 164 -7.77 -8.78 -12.84
N THR A 165 -6.91 -9.77 -12.64
CA THR A 165 -5.96 -10.25 -13.65
C THR A 165 -6.03 -11.77 -13.73
N GLU A 166 -6.47 -12.31 -14.86
CA GLU A 166 -6.47 -13.77 -15.09
C GLU A 166 -5.04 -14.32 -15.06
N SER A 167 -4.86 -15.48 -14.44
CA SER A 167 -3.61 -16.20 -14.37
C SER A 167 -3.84 -17.70 -14.38
N ASP A 168 -2.78 -18.51 -14.50
CA ASP A 168 -2.84 -19.97 -14.41
C ASP A 168 -3.38 -20.48 -13.06
N LYS A 169 -3.40 -19.63 -12.02
CA LYS A 169 -3.87 -19.95 -10.66
C LYS A 169 -5.30 -19.51 -10.40
N GLY A 170 -5.97 -18.88 -11.35
CA GLY A 170 -7.26 -18.22 -11.21
C GLY A 170 -7.15 -16.73 -11.49
N VAL A 171 -8.12 -15.95 -11.01
CA VAL A 171 -8.14 -14.50 -11.18
C VAL A 171 -7.50 -13.83 -9.97
N LEU A 172 -6.32 -13.25 -10.14
CA LEU A 172 -5.67 -12.43 -9.12
C LEU A 172 -6.50 -11.16 -8.93
N CYS A 173 -6.85 -10.88 -7.69
CA CYS A 173 -7.69 -9.75 -7.33
C CYS A 173 -6.98 -8.87 -6.30
N GLU A 174 -6.80 -7.61 -6.63
CA GLU A 174 -6.25 -6.59 -5.74
C GLU A 174 -7.30 -5.52 -5.47
N LEU A 175 -7.71 -5.41 -4.21
CA LEU A 175 -8.71 -4.44 -3.75
C LEU A 175 -8.03 -3.30 -3.01
N ARG A 176 -8.52 -2.09 -3.23
CA ARG A 176 -8.08 -0.89 -2.53
C ARG A 176 -9.27 0.01 -2.19
N SER A 177 -9.13 0.78 -1.13
CA SER A 177 -10.14 1.74 -0.71
C SER A 177 -9.52 2.98 -0.10
N SER A 178 -10.16 4.13 -0.27
CA SER A 178 -9.82 5.37 0.42
C SER A 178 -10.39 5.42 1.84
N ARG A 179 -11.56 4.83 2.09
CA ARG A 179 -12.29 4.95 3.38
C ARG A 179 -13.01 3.70 3.88
N PHE A 180 -13.34 2.74 2.99
CA PHE A 180 -14.08 1.55 3.38
C PHE A 180 -13.18 0.43 3.89
N ASN A 181 -13.67 -0.35 4.84
CA ASN A 181 -13.01 -1.61 5.22
C ASN A 181 -13.39 -2.72 4.24
N ILE A 182 -12.56 -2.95 3.24
CA ILE A 182 -12.76 -3.96 2.19
C ILE A 182 -12.23 -5.35 2.57
N ASN A 183 -11.55 -5.49 3.70
CA ASN A 183 -10.98 -6.77 4.12
C ASN A 183 -12.01 -7.89 4.28
N PRO A 184 -13.22 -7.67 4.88
CA PRO A 184 -14.23 -8.72 5.00
C PRO A 184 -14.65 -9.28 3.63
N ILE A 185 -14.71 -8.43 2.60
CA ILE A 185 -15.02 -8.90 1.23
C ILE A 185 -13.88 -9.80 0.71
N ALA A 186 -12.62 -9.38 0.84
CA ALA A 186 -11.50 -10.23 0.43
C ALA A 186 -11.50 -11.59 1.16
N VAL A 187 -11.76 -11.60 2.48
CA VAL A 187 -11.84 -12.82 3.29
C VAL A 187 -12.98 -13.73 2.83
N LYS A 188 -14.16 -13.20 2.48
CA LYS A 188 -15.29 -13.97 1.92
C LYS A 188 -14.88 -14.80 0.70
N TYR A 189 -13.95 -14.28 -0.11
CA TYR A 189 -13.43 -14.95 -1.30
C TYR A 189 -12.08 -15.66 -1.08
N GLY A 190 -11.76 -16.00 0.16
CA GLY A 190 -10.56 -16.79 0.51
C GLY A 190 -9.25 -16.01 0.49
N GLY A 191 -9.34 -14.68 0.48
CA GLY A 191 -8.20 -13.77 0.54
C GLY A 191 -7.98 -13.16 1.91
N GLY A 192 -7.38 -11.95 1.94
CA GLY A 192 -7.10 -11.22 3.17
C GLY A 192 -6.31 -9.95 2.90
N GLY A 193 -5.82 -9.32 3.98
CA GLY A 193 -5.04 -8.09 3.93
C GLY A 193 -5.45 -7.09 4.99
N HIS A 194 -5.27 -5.81 4.69
CA HIS A 194 -5.61 -4.70 5.56
C HIS A 194 -6.97 -4.10 5.21
N MET A 195 -7.50 -3.25 6.10
CA MET A 195 -8.79 -2.57 5.92
C MET A 195 -8.95 -1.90 4.55
N LYS A 196 -7.90 -1.22 4.07
CA LYS A 196 -7.91 -0.42 2.83
C LYS A 196 -7.09 -1.03 1.68
N ALA A 197 -6.44 -2.20 1.90
CA ALA A 197 -5.60 -2.88 0.92
C ALA A 197 -5.65 -4.37 1.15
N SER A 198 -6.40 -5.08 0.35
CA SER A 198 -6.62 -6.52 0.44
C SER A 198 -6.48 -7.18 -0.94
N GLY A 199 -6.32 -8.49 -0.94
CA GLY A 199 -6.25 -9.27 -2.17
C GLY A 199 -6.85 -10.65 -2.00
N ALA A 200 -7.22 -11.28 -3.11
CA ALA A 200 -7.71 -12.64 -3.17
C ALA A 200 -7.28 -13.31 -4.50
N THR A 201 -7.40 -14.62 -4.58
CA THR A 201 -7.33 -15.35 -5.84
C THR A 201 -8.68 -16.03 -6.08
N LEU A 202 -9.42 -15.50 -7.04
CA LEU A 202 -10.76 -15.98 -7.37
C LEU A 202 -10.67 -17.13 -8.36
N LYS A 203 -11.69 -17.99 -8.40
CA LYS A 203 -11.69 -19.16 -9.27
C LYS A 203 -11.91 -18.79 -10.74
N ASN A 204 -12.75 -17.78 -10.99
CA ASN A 204 -13.20 -17.42 -12.34
C ASN A 204 -13.79 -16.00 -12.38
N ARG A 205 -14.26 -15.60 -13.56
CA ARG A 205 -14.86 -14.29 -13.80
C ARG A 205 -16.20 -14.10 -13.06
N GLU A 206 -16.97 -15.16 -12.87
CA GLU A 206 -18.24 -15.12 -12.16
C GLU A 206 -18.03 -14.69 -10.69
N GLU A 207 -16.98 -15.19 -10.03
CA GLU A 207 -16.62 -14.74 -8.67
C GLU A 207 -16.18 -13.26 -8.67
N ALA A 208 -15.50 -12.77 -9.71
CA ALA A 208 -15.14 -11.37 -9.82
C ALA A 208 -16.37 -10.45 -9.92
N VAL A 209 -17.36 -10.86 -10.73
CA VAL A 209 -18.65 -10.15 -10.84
C VAL A 209 -19.41 -10.17 -9.51
N ALA A 210 -19.46 -11.32 -8.83
CA ALA A 210 -20.10 -11.42 -7.52
C ALA A 210 -19.41 -10.53 -6.48
N MET A 211 -18.07 -10.45 -6.49
CA MET A 211 -17.32 -9.56 -5.60
C MET A 211 -17.62 -8.08 -5.87
N LEU A 212 -17.75 -7.66 -7.13
CA LEU A 212 -18.15 -6.28 -7.47
C LEU A 212 -19.55 -5.95 -6.94
N HIS A 213 -20.48 -6.91 -7.01
CA HIS A 213 -21.82 -6.75 -6.43
C HIS A 213 -21.77 -6.59 -4.90
N ASP A 214 -21.00 -7.43 -4.20
CA ASP A 214 -20.81 -7.31 -2.75
C ASP A 214 -20.21 -5.96 -2.34
N LEU A 215 -19.27 -5.42 -3.14
CA LEU A 215 -18.68 -4.11 -2.91
C LEU A 215 -19.70 -2.98 -3.12
N ASP A 216 -20.55 -3.08 -4.13
CA ASP A 216 -21.65 -2.13 -4.35
C ASP A 216 -22.66 -2.16 -3.20
N GLU A 217 -23.04 -3.35 -2.71
CA GLU A 217 -23.93 -3.49 -1.54
C GLU A 217 -23.33 -2.81 -0.31
N MET A 218 -22.05 -3.08 0.01
CA MET A 218 -21.34 -2.46 1.13
C MET A 218 -21.35 -0.92 1.05
N MET A 219 -21.20 -0.33 -0.13
CA MET A 219 -21.28 1.12 -0.32
C MET A 219 -22.70 1.66 -0.13
N GLY A 220 -23.73 0.86 -0.39
CA GLY A 220 -25.14 1.23 -0.20
C GLY A 220 -25.57 1.27 1.26
N GLU A 221 -25.00 0.44 2.12
CA GLU A 221 -25.30 0.35 3.56
C GLU A 221 -24.69 1.48 4.40
N SER A 222 -23.72 2.21 3.85
CA SER A 222 -22.92 3.22 4.56
C SER A 222 -23.45 4.66 4.42
N LYS A 223 -24.79 4.84 4.34
CA LYS A 223 -25.44 6.16 4.29
C LYS A 223 -25.96 6.61 5.65
#